data_f508223e4ef198b44f49486e6a2337b5
#
_entry.id   f508223e4ef198b44f49486e6a2337b5
#
_cell.length_a   1.000
_cell.length_b   1.000
_cell.length_c   1.000
_cell.angle_alpha   90.00
_cell.angle_beta   90.00
_cell.angle_gamma   90.00
#
_symmetry.space_group_name_H-M   'P 1'
#
loop_
_entity.id
_entity.type
_entity.pdbx_description
1 polymer ?
#
loop_
_entity_poly.entity_id
_entity_poly.type
_entity_poly.pdbx_seq_one_letter_code
_entity_poly.pdbx_strand_id
1 'polypeptide(L)'
;MKKSKKFALLTGAVVGATAIAAHVMKKKAEKTTYEADLIEPIEKRKMGLYEKYCKRILDIACATAAIVVFSPLYLGVAALVKLKLGSPVLFTQDRPGLIGKDGKETVFKMYKFRTMTDERDENGELLPDDVRLTKFGKWLRNTSLDELPEAFNILNGTMSVIGPRPQLVRDMTFMTKEQRARHTAKPGLSGLAQVNGRNGISWEEKLDWDRKYIQNVSFAGDVKIIFDEESVYKARGYNSGRYGDC
;
A
#
# COMPACT_ATOMS: atom_id res chain seq x y z
N MET A 1 28.73 -11.50 -29.32
CA MET A 1 27.27 -11.76 -29.43
C MET A 1 26.51 -11.97 -28.13
N LYS A 2 27.14 -12.39 -26.98
CA LYS A 2 26.41 -12.59 -25.69
C LYS A 2 26.04 -11.29 -24.92
N LYS A 3 26.74 -10.17 -25.10
CA LYS A 3 26.48 -8.87 -24.45
C LYS A 3 25.22 -8.15 -24.96
N SER A 4 24.92 -8.29 -26.26
CA SER A 4 23.76 -7.65 -26.89
C SER A 4 22.42 -8.25 -26.44
N LYS A 5 22.35 -9.57 -26.19
CA LYS A 5 21.12 -10.23 -25.73
C LYS A 5 20.74 -9.87 -24.29
N LYS A 6 21.74 -9.64 -23.41
CA LYS A 6 21.49 -9.19 -22.03
C LYS A 6 20.97 -7.75 -21.97
N PHE A 7 21.46 -6.89 -22.86
CA PHE A 7 21.01 -5.50 -22.95
C PHE A 7 19.56 -5.40 -23.48
N ALA A 8 19.21 -6.23 -24.48
CA ALA A 8 17.85 -6.31 -25.02
C ALA A 8 16.84 -6.88 -24.01
N LEU A 9 17.25 -7.81 -23.12
CA LEU A 9 16.38 -8.32 -22.05
C LEU A 9 16.15 -7.25 -20.96
N LEU A 10 17.18 -6.47 -20.60
CA LEU A 10 17.05 -5.39 -19.62
C LEU A 10 16.17 -4.25 -20.14
N THR A 11 16.34 -3.86 -21.41
CA THR A 11 15.50 -2.84 -22.05
C THR A 11 14.05 -3.31 -22.22
N GLY A 12 13.82 -4.58 -22.54
CA GLY A 12 12.47 -5.17 -22.61
C GLY A 12 11.75 -5.21 -21.26
N ALA A 13 12.47 -5.51 -20.18
CA ALA A 13 11.91 -5.52 -18.81
C ALA A 13 11.57 -4.09 -18.32
N VAL A 14 12.43 -3.10 -18.62
CA VAL A 14 12.17 -1.70 -18.28
C VAL A 14 11.01 -1.14 -19.09
N VAL A 15 10.92 -1.45 -20.40
CA VAL A 15 9.79 -1.06 -21.25
C VAL A 15 8.49 -1.74 -20.82
N GLY A 16 8.54 -3.00 -20.40
CA GLY A 16 7.37 -3.69 -19.84
C GLY A 16 6.88 -3.06 -18.54
N ALA A 17 7.78 -2.74 -17.62
CA ALA A 17 7.45 -2.06 -16.36
C ALA A 17 6.89 -0.64 -16.59
N THR A 18 7.47 0.10 -17.54
CA THR A 18 6.97 1.44 -17.92
C THR A 18 5.63 1.39 -18.65
N ALA A 19 5.37 0.35 -19.46
CA ALA A 19 4.06 0.15 -20.11
C ALA A 19 2.96 -0.18 -19.11
N ILE A 20 3.25 -0.99 -18.09
CA ILE A 20 2.33 -1.25 -16.96
C ILE A 20 2.09 0.05 -16.19
N ALA A 21 3.14 0.82 -15.88
CA ALA A 21 3.03 2.11 -15.22
C ALA A 21 2.19 3.10 -16.04
N ALA A 22 2.41 3.19 -17.36
CA ALA A 22 1.66 4.07 -18.25
C ALA A 22 0.19 3.66 -18.38
N HIS A 23 -0.12 2.36 -18.39
CA HIS A 23 -1.50 1.86 -18.42
C HIS A 23 -2.22 2.14 -17.11
N VAL A 24 -1.54 1.97 -15.97
CA VAL A 24 -2.04 2.28 -14.63
C VAL A 24 -2.27 3.78 -14.45
N MET A 25 -1.37 4.62 -14.97
CA MET A 25 -1.50 6.09 -14.91
C MET A 25 -2.64 6.64 -15.79
N LYS A 26 -2.99 5.95 -16.87
CA LYS A 26 -3.99 6.44 -17.85
C LYS A 26 -5.44 6.21 -17.46
N LYS A 27 -5.72 5.35 -16.47
CA LYS A 27 -7.06 5.21 -15.90
C LYS A 27 -7.36 6.39 -14.98
N LYS A 28 -7.98 7.44 -15.56
CA LYS A 28 -8.53 8.59 -14.85
C LYS A 28 -9.30 8.10 -13.62
N ALA A 29 -8.94 8.60 -12.43
CA ALA A 29 -9.66 8.29 -11.20
C ALA A 29 -11.15 8.63 -11.40
N GLU A 30 -12.00 7.62 -11.50
CA GLU A 30 -13.43 7.82 -11.33
C GLU A 30 -13.62 8.37 -9.92
N LYS A 31 -14.25 9.55 -9.82
CA LYS A 31 -14.66 10.12 -8.54
C LYS A 31 -15.64 9.12 -7.91
N THR A 32 -15.17 8.36 -6.95
CA THR A 32 -16.06 7.61 -6.07
C THR A 32 -16.87 8.64 -5.29
N THR A 33 -18.17 8.69 -5.56
CA THR A 33 -19.10 9.55 -4.83
C THR A 33 -19.21 8.96 -3.43
N TYR A 34 -18.39 9.48 -2.53
CA TYR A 34 -18.42 9.16 -1.11
C TYR A 34 -19.33 10.20 -0.45
N GLU A 35 -20.10 9.80 0.58
CA GLU A 35 -20.91 10.72 1.42
C GLU A 35 -20.00 11.69 2.22
N ALA A 36 -19.17 12.43 1.48
CA ALA A 36 -18.21 13.38 2.01
C ALA A 36 -18.86 14.56 2.73
N ASP A 37 -20.17 14.74 2.55
CA ASP A 37 -20.89 15.87 3.12
C ASP A 37 -21.19 15.72 4.62
N LEU A 38 -21.05 14.51 5.17
CA LEU A 38 -21.25 14.22 6.60
C LEU A 38 -19.98 14.32 7.44
N ILE A 39 -18.81 14.52 6.81
CA ILE A 39 -17.53 14.48 7.52
C ILE A 39 -17.00 15.89 7.71
N GLU A 40 -16.79 16.31 8.96
CA GLU A 40 -16.22 17.61 9.30
C GLU A 40 -14.82 17.82 8.72
N PRO A 41 -14.52 19.00 8.17
CA PRO A 41 -13.18 19.34 7.68
C PRO A 41 -12.11 19.28 8.78
N ILE A 42 -10.91 18.86 8.41
CA ILE A 42 -9.75 18.80 9.30
C ILE A 42 -8.74 19.87 8.90
N GLU A 43 -8.20 20.58 9.88
CA GLU A 43 -7.12 21.53 9.64
C GLU A 43 -5.82 20.80 9.27
N LYS A 44 -5.12 21.37 8.29
CA LYS A 44 -3.80 20.88 7.91
C LYS A 44 -2.79 21.25 9.00
N ARG A 45 -2.04 20.26 9.46
CA ARG A 45 -0.89 20.53 10.33
C ARG A 45 0.25 21.22 9.55
N LYS A 46 1.11 21.92 10.26
CA LYS A 46 2.34 22.45 9.69
C LYS A 46 3.32 21.30 9.43
N MET A 47 3.78 21.16 8.19
CA MET A 47 4.80 20.17 7.83
C MET A 47 6.18 20.65 8.24
N GLY A 48 7.02 19.77 8.79
CA GLY A 48 8.43 20.03 9.00
C GLY A 48 9.23 20.15 7.68
N LEU A 49 10.43 20.70 7.73
CA LEU A 49 11.30 20.88 6.55
C LEU A 49 11.60 19.53 5.85
N TYR A 50 11.89 18.50 6.63
CA TYR A 50 12.13 17.15 6.10
C TYR A 50 10.94 16.67 5.28
N GLU A 51 9.73 16.70 5.83
CA GLU A 51 8.53 16.22 5.17
C GLU A 51 8.20 17.03 3.91
N LYS A 52 8.39 18.34 3.98
CA LYS A 52 8.08 19.27 2.89
C LYS A 52 9.01 19.12 1.68
N TYR A 53 10.33 18.90 1.92
CA TYR A 53 11.34 18.95 0.85
C TYR A 53 12.04 17.61 0.60
N CYS A 54 12.47 16.90 1.65
CA CYS A 54 13.35 15.74 1.50
C CYS A 54 12.58 14.44 1.33
N LYS A 55 11.50 14.24 2.10
CA LYS A 55 10.75 12.98 2.14
C LYS A 55 10.25 12.54 0.76
N ARG A 56 9.73 13.48 -0.04
CA ARG A 56 9.23 13.16 -1.39
C ARG A 56 10.35 12.69 -2.34
N ILE A 57 11.53 13.28 -2.25
CA ILE A 57 12.69 12.87 -3.07
C ILE A 57 13.09 11.45 -2.69
N LEU A 58 13.15 11.15 -1.39
CA LEU A 58 13.46 9.80 -0.89
C LEU A 58 12.40 8.78 -1.32
N ASP A 59 11.12 9.12 -1.21
CA ASP A 59 10.01 8.28 -1.67
C ASP A 59 10.17 7.89 -3.15
N ILE A 60 10.46 8.88 -4.02
CA ILE A 60 10.66 8.64 -5.45
C ILE A 60 11.89 7.76 -5.68
N ALA A 61 13.01 8.05 -5.02
CA ALA A 61 14.24 7.28 -5.16
C ALA A 61 14.03 5.82 -4.72
N CYS A 62 13.45 5.59 -3.55
CA CYS A 62 13.16 4.25 -3.04
C CYS A 62 12.18 3.49 -3.92
N ALA A 63 11.07 4.11 -4.33
CA ALA A 63 10.08 3.46 -5.18
C ALA A 63 10.65 3.12 -6.57
N THR A 64 11.44 4.03 -7.16
CA THR A 64 12.10 3.77 -8.45
C THR A 64 13.09 2.62 -8.33
N ALA A 65 13.94 2.64 -7.29
CA ALA A 65 14.89 1.57 -7.03
C ALA A 65 14.18 0.22 -6.83
N ALA A 66 13.11 0.19 -6.04
CA ALA A 66 12.32 -1.02 -5.81
C ALA A 66 11.70 -1.56 -7.11
N ILE A 67 11.10 -0.71 -7.94
CA ILE A 67 10.49 -1.11 -9.22
C ILE A 67 11.56 -1.68 -10.17
N VAL A 68 12.74 -1.04 -10.27
CA VAL A 68 13.82 -1.47 -11.16
C VAL A 68 14.44 -2.78 -10.67
N VAL A 69 14.85 -2.83 -9.40
CA VAL A 69 15.55 -4.00 -8.83
C VAL A 69 14.63 -5.22 -8.79
N PHE A 70 13.38 -5.05 -8.39
CA PHE A 70 12.41 -6.16 -8.28
C PHE A 70 11.59 -6.36 -9.57
N SER A 71 11.93 -5.71 -10.69
CA SER A 71 11.18 -5.89 -11.96
C SER A 71 11.02 -7.35 -12.40
N PRO A 72 12.02 -8.27 -12.29
CA PRO A 72 11.81 -9.68 -12.61
C PRO A 72 10.79 -10.36 -11.68
N LEU A 73 10.79 -9.97 -10.39
CA LEU A 73 9.83 -10.49 -9.42
C LEU A 73 8.41 -10.00 -9.72
N TYR A 74 8.24 -8.72 -10.09
CA TYR A 74 6.95 -8.19 -10.54
C TYR A 74 6.37 -8.98 -11.70
N LEU A 75 7.20 -9.28 -12.71
CA LEU A 75 6.78 -10.05 -13.88
C LEU A 75 6.44 -11.50 -13.49
N GLY A 76 7.26 -12.13 -12.65
CA GLY A 76 7.02 -13.49 -12.16
C GLY A 76 5.70 -13.61 -11.37
N VAL A 77 5.46 -12.69 -10.42
CA VAL A 77 4.22 -12.66 -9.63
C VAL A 77 3.02 -12.37 -10.54
N ALA A 78 3.13 -11.40 -11.46
CA ALA A 78 2.07 -11.08 -12.41
C ALA A 78 1.68 -12.30 -13.27
N ALA A 79 2.68 -13.04 -13.78
CA ALA A 79 2.45 -14.26 -14.55
C ALA A 79 1.77 -15.34 -13.70
N LEU A 80 2.22 -15.56 -12.45
CA LEU A 80 1.61 -16.54 -11.54
C LEU A 80 0.17 -16.16 -11.18
N VAL A 81 -0.11 -14.89 -10.91
CA VAL A 81 -1.49 -14.40 -10.68
C VAL A 81 -2.35 -14.64 -11.92
N LYS A 82 -1.84 -14.30 -13.11
CA LYS A 82 -2.57 -14.53 -14.37
C LYS A 82 -2.90 -16.00 -14.59
N LEU A 83 -1.96 -16.91 -14.32
CA LEU A 83 -2.13 -18.35 -14.53
C LEU A 83 -3.05 -18.99 -13.46
N LYS A 84 -2.96 -18.54 -12.20
CA LYS A 84 -3.69 -19.19 -11.09
C LYS A 84 -5.05 -18.54 -10.78
N LEU A 85 -5.19 -17.24 -11.01
CA LEU A 85 -6.40 -16.47 -10.66
C LEU A 85 -7.04 -15.79 -11.88
N GLY A 86 -6.38 -15.80 -13.04
CA GLY A 86 -6.89 -15.20 -14.26
C GLY A 86 -6.70 -13.67 -14.31
N SER A 87 -7.55 -13.00 -15.08
CA SER A 87 -7.56 -11.53 -15.21
C SER A 87 -8.70 -10.91 -14.40
N PRO A 88 -8.53 -9.66 -13.93
CA PRO A 88 -7.33 -8.81 -14.00
C PRO A 88 -6.23 -9.25 -13.02
N VAL A 89 -4.95 -8.99 -13.35
CA VAL A 89 -3.80 -9.32 -12.49
C VAL A 89 -3.71 -8.38 -11.29
N LEU A 90 -4.06 -7.11 -11.48
CA LEU A 90 -4.05 -6.10 -10.43
C LEU A 90 -5.47 -5.94 -9.85
N PHE A 91 -5.50 -5.87 -8.54
CA PHE A 91 -6.64 -5.43 -7.75
C PHE A 91 -6.45 -3.97 -7.36
N THR A 92 -7.53 -3.20 -7.37
CA THR A 92 -7.53 -1.81 -6.93
C THR A 92 -8.59 -1.60 -5.87
N GLN A 93 -8.23 -0.86 -4.82
CA GLN A 93 -9.15 -0.51 -3.75
C GLN A 93 -9.05 0.96 -3.39
N ASP A 94 -10.20 1.61 -3.24
CA ASP A 94 -10.24 3.01 -2.84
C ASP A 94 -9.82 3.14 -1.37
N ARG A 95 -8.90 4.09 -1.13
CA ARG A 95 -8.33 4.37 0.19
C ARG A 95 -8.29 5.88 0.45
N PRO A 96 -8.51 6.32 1.70
CA PRO A 96 -8.30 7.71 2.07
C PRO A 96 -6.83 8.08 1.97
N GLY A 97 -6.57 9.21 1.35
CA GLY A 97 -5.24 9.79 1.17
C GLY A 97 -5.05 11.06 2.00
N LEU A 98 -4.16 11.92 1.51
CA LEU A 98 -3.85 13.20 2.15
C LEU A 98 -5.07 14.13 2.14
N ILE A 99 -5.23 14.92 3.19
CA ILE A 99 -6.26 15.98 3.28
C ILE A 99 -6.06 17.02 2.18
N GLY A 100 -7.13 17.25 1.42
CA GLY A 100 -7.23 18.24 0.36
C GLY A 100 -7.24 19.69 0.88
N LYS A 101 -7.39 20.65 -0.03
CA LYS A 101 -7.50 22.09 0.32
C LYS A 101 -8.78 22.42 1.06
N ASP A 102 -9.80 21.63 0.85
CA ASP A 102 -11.14 21.70 1.46
C ASP A 102 -11.20 21.11 2.87
N GLY A 103 -10.09 20.60 3.40
CA GLY A 103 -10.03 19.94 4.71
C GLY A 103 -10.59 18.51 4.74
N LYS A 104 -10.98 17.97 3.57
CA LYS A 104 -11.47 16.59 3.44
C LYS A 104 -10.38 15.69 2.86
N GLU A 105 -10.46 14.38 3.16
CA GLU A 105 -9.53 13.40 2.63
C GLU A 105 -9.71 13.23 1.11
N THR A 106 -8.61 13.20 0.39
CA THR A 106 -8.62 12.73 -1.00
C THR A 106 -8.78 11.21 -1.00
N VAL A 107 -9.43 10.66 -2.02
CA VAL A 107 -9.51 9.21 -2.21
C VAL A 107 -8.63 8.81 -3.38
N PHE A 108 -7.83 7.76 -3.20
CA PHE A 108 -6.95 7.24 -4.25
C PHE A 108 -7.13 5.74 -4.42
N LYS A 109 -6.80 5.23 -5.61
CA LYS A 109 -6.80 3.79 -5.89
C LYS A 109 -5.46 3.18 -5.48
N MET A 110 -5.48 2.35 -4.45
CA MET A 110 -4.33 1.56 -4.01
C MET A 110 -4.21 0.32 -4.89
N TYR A 111 -3.01 0.04 -5.40
CA TYR A 111 -2.72 -1.07 -6.30
C TYR A 111 -2.14 -2.25 -5.55
N LYS A 112 -2.70 -3.44 -5.77
CA LYS A 112 -2.18 -4.71 -5.26
C LYS A 112 -2.22 -5.78 -6.33
N PHE A 113 -1.47 -6.85 -6.20
CA PHE A 113 -1.75 -8.06 -6.96
C PHE A 113 -3.01 -8.72 -6.42
N ARG A 114 -3.80 -9.30 -7.32
CA ARG A 114 -5.00 -10.04 -6.96
C ARG A 114 -4.63 -11.31 -6.20
N THR A 115 -5.33 -11.57 -5.09
CA THR A 115 -5.11 -12.72 -4.21
C THR A 115 -6.33 -13.62 -4.07
N MET A 116 -7.48 -13.16 -4.56
CA MET A 116 -8.77 -13.84 -4.46
C MET A 116 -9.35 -14.13 -5.84
N THR A 117 -10.24 -15.13 -5.93
CA THR A 117 -11.06 -15.38 -7.11
C THR A 117 -12.24 -14.40 -7.18
N ASP A 118 -12.91 -14.36 -8.34
CA ASP A 118 -14.16 -13.60 -8.52
C ASP A 118 -15.38 -14.54 -8.53
N GLU A 119 -15.28 -15.65 -7.78
CA GLU A 119 -16.36 -16.62 -7.64
C GLU A 119 -17.60 -16.01 -7.01
N ARG A 120 -18.76 -16.36 -7.58
CA ARG A 120 -20.05 -15.81 -7.18
C ARG A 120 -21.01 -16.93 -6.85
N ASP A 121 -22.03 -16.60 -6.04
CA ASP A 121 -23.16 -17.48 -5.77
C ASP A 121 -24.19 -17.48 -6.93
N GLU A 122 -25.27 -18.23 -6.75
CA GLU A 122 -26.38 -18.33 -7.73
C GLU A 122 -27.10 -16.99 -7.97
N ASN A 123 -27.00 -16.05 -7.05
CA ASN A 123 -27.58 -14.70 -7.16
C ASN A 123 -26.64 -13.69 -7.84
N GLY A 124 -25.41 -14.13 -8.19
CA GLY A 124 -24.40 -13.26 -8.77
C GLY A 124 -23.61 -12.43 -7.76
N GLU A 125 -23.81 -12.64 -6.44
CA GLU A 125 -23.04 -11.99 -5.38
C GLU A 125 -21.70 -12.70 -5.18
N LEU A 126 -20.67 -11.93 -4.79
CA LEU A 126 -19.36 -12.52 -4.51
C LEU A 126 -19.43 -13.46 -3.30
N LEU A 127 -18.85 -14.64 -3.44
CA LEU A 127 -18.70 -15.56 -2.31
C LEU A 127 -17.89 -14.92 -1.18
N PRO A 128 -18.03 -15.39 0.07
CA PRO A 128 -17.26 -14.91 1.21
C PRO A 128 -15.75 -14.93 0.98
N ASP A 129 -15.02 -14.00 1.60
CA ASP A 129 -13.60 -13.79 1.36
C ASP A 129 -12.73 -15.01 1.71
N ASP A 130 -13.11 -15.79 2.72
CA ASP A 130 -12.44 -17.03 3.11
C ASP A 130 -12.53 -18.13 2.04
N VAL A 131 -13.65 -18.21 1.30
CA VAL A 131 -13.85 -19.12 0.18
C VAL A 131 -13.03 -18.66 -1.03
N ARG A 132 -13.05 -17.37 -1.33
CA ARG A 132 -12.36 -16.78 -2.50
C ARG A 132 -10.85 -16.69 -2.32
N LEU A 133 -10.34 -16.66 -1.07
CA LEU A 133 -8.92 -16.59 -0.77
C LEU A 133 -8.24 -17.93 -0.99
N THR A 134 -7.61 -18.10 -2.15
CA THR A 134 -6.90 -19.33 -2.51
C THR A 134 -5.64 -19.54 -1.64
N LYS A 135 -5.12 -20.79 -1.60
CA LYS A 135 -3.83 -21.10 -0.97
C LYS A 135 -2.69 -20.25 -1.54
N PHE A 136 -2.71 -20.01 -2.85
CA PHE A 136 -1.74 -19.12 -3.52
C PHE A 136 -1.91 -17.67 -3.08
N GLY A 137 -3.14 -17.16 -3.00
CA GLY A 137 -3.42 -15.82 -2.51
C GLY A 137 -3.00 -15.63 -1.06
N LYS A 138 -3.22 -16.64 -0.20
CA LYS A 138 -2.75 -16.64 1.19
C LYS A 138 -1.23 -16.57 1.26
N TRP A 139 -0.52 -17.32 0.41
CA TRP A 139 0.93 -17.26 0.31
C TRP A 139 1.42 -15.85 -0.12
N LEU A 140 0.80 -15.24 -1.14
CA LEU A 140 1.12 -13.87 -1.57
C LEU A 140 0.98 -12.87 -0.42
N ARG A 141 -0.11 -12.94 0.36
CA ARG A 141 -0.35 -12.05 1.52
C ARG A 141 0.65 -12.29 2.65
N ASN A 142 0.99 -13.54 2.92
CA ASN A 142 1.95 -13.88 3.97
C ASN A 142 3.37 -13.39 3.65
N THR A 143 3.71 -13.34 2.36
CA THR A 143 5.01 -12.83 1.88
C THR A 143 4.98 -11.34 1.53
N SER A 144 3.83 -10.67 1.67
CA SER A 144 3.59 -9.28 1.25
C SER A 144 3.92 -8.99 -0.22
N LEU A 145 4.04 -10.04 -1.06
CA LEU A 145 4.27 -9.88 -2.49
C LEU A 145 3.09 -9.25 -3.22
N ASP A 146 1.88 -9.38 -2.67
CA ASP A 146 0.69 -8.70 -3.17
C ASP A 146 0.77 -7.18 -3.08
N GLU A 147 1.58 -6.62 -2.18
CA GLU A 147 1.76 -5.19 -1.95
C GLU A 147 2.83 -4.54 -2.86
N LEU A 148 3.60 -5.32 -3.62
CA LEU A 148 4.60 -4.79 -4.54
C LEU A 148 4.07 -3.65 -5.44
N PRO A 149 2.85 -3.72 -6.03
CA PRO A 149 2.33 -2.64 -6.88
C PRO A 149 2.09 -1.32 -6.14
N GLU A 150 2.09 -1.27 -4.80
CA GLU A 150 1.99 -0.02 -4.04
C GLU A 150 3.18 0.91 -4.29
N ALA A 151 4.33 0.39 -4.76
CA ALA A 151 5.45 1.22 -5.19
C ALA A 151 5.06 2.22 -6.30
N PHE A 152 4.10 1.87 -7.18
CA PHE A 152 3.54 2.80 -8.16
C PHE A 152 2.69 3.90 -7.52
N ASN A 153 2.00 3.61 -6.40
CA ASN A 153 1.30 4.62 -5.61
C ASN A 153 2.30 5.59 -4.96
N ILE A 154 3.44 5.10 -4.49
CA ILE A 154 4.50 5.95 -3.94
C ILE A 154 5.10 6.81 -5.06
N LEU A 155 5.40 6.23 -6.21
CA LEU A 155 5.98 6.93 -7.35
C LEU A 155 5.06 8.04 -7.89
N ASN A 156 3.75 7.81 -7.95
CA ASN A 156 2.79 8.83 -8.40
C ASN A 156 2.40 9.84 -7.30
N GLY A 157 2.82 9.60 -6.05
CA GLY A 157 2.69 10.53 -4.92
C GLY A 157 1.41 10.42 -4.11
N THR A 158 0.59 9.41 -4.34
CA THR A 158 -0.60 9.13 -3.51
C THR A 158 -0.24 8.45 -2.19
N MET A 159 0.93 7.78 -2.15
CA MET A 159 1.50 7.17 -0.95
C MET A 159 2.94 7.63 -0.71
N SER A 160 3.50 7.25 0.43
CA SER A 160 4.89 7.40 0.87
C SER A 160 5.43 6.03 1.27
N VAL A 161 6.75 5.87 1.36
CA VAL A 161 7.36 4.67 1.93
C VAL A 161 6.94 4.51 3.39
N ILE A 162 7.06 5.57 4.19
CA ILE A 162 6.68 5.59 5.60
C ILE A 162 5.54 6.58 5.84
N GLY A 163 4.51 6.11 6.55
CA GLY A 163 3.34 6.91 6.90
C GLY A 163 2.25 6.06 7.56
N PRO A 164 1.14 6.66 7.99
CA PRO A 164 -0.02 5.93 8.49
C PRO A 164 -0.56 4.93 7.46
N ARG A 165 -0.76 3.66 7.83
CA ARG A 165 -1.28 2.66 6.88
C ARG A 165 -2.69 3.03 6.40
N PRO A 166 -2.96 3.08 5.07
CA PRO A 166 -4.26 3.49 4.57
C PRO A 166 -5.34 2.49 4.98
N GLN A 167 -6.37 2.97 5.69
CA GLN A 167 -7.54 2.20 6.09
C GLN A 167 -8.59 2.16 4.97
N LEU A 168 -9.75 1.52 5.19
CA LEU A 168 -10.84 1.57 4.22
C LEU A 168 -11.55 2.94 4.29
N VAL A 169 -12.12 3.38 3.17
CA VAL A 169 -12.87 4.64 3.12
C VAL A 169 -14.03 4.61 4.12
N ARG A 170 -14.74 3.48 4.23
CA ARG A 170 -15.83 3.30 5.20
C ARG A 170 -15.38 3.44 6.66
N ASP A 171 -14.12 3.13 6.96
CA ASP A 171 -13.60 3.18 8.33
C ASP A 171 -13.49 4.63 8.86
N MET A 172 -13.43 5.63 7.95
CA MET A 172 -13.38 7.04 8.34
C MET A 172 -14.62 7.49 9.11
N THR A 173 -15.78 6.86 8.87
CA THR A 173 -17.02 7.19 9.58
C THR A 173 -16.98 6.81 11.05
N PHE A 174 -16.09 5.89 11.43
CA PHE A 174 -15.91 5.46 12.82
C PHE A 174 -14.75 6.19 13.52
N MET A 175 -14.04 7.08 12.82
CA MET A 175 -12.94 7.83 13.40
C MET A 175 -13.41 9.18 13.93
N THR A 176 -12.91 9.56 15.10
CA THR A 176 -13.06 10.93 15.59
C THR A 176 -12.24 11.91 14.73
N LYS A 177 -12.50 13.20 14.87
CA LYS A 177 -11.75 14.26 14.16
C LYS A 177 -10.24 14.18 14.45
N GLU A 178 -9.89 13.92 15.72
CA GLU A 178 -8.51 13.75 16.17
C GLU A 178 -7.85 12.52 15.56
N GLN A 179 -8.58 11.42 15.41
CA GLN A 179 -8.09 10.20 14.79
C GLN A 179 -7.92 10.38 13.27
N ARG A 180 -8.82 11.12 12.61
CA ARG A 180 -8.73 11.46 11.20
C ARG A 180 -7.55 12.41 10.89
N ALA A 181 -7.01 13.12 11.88
CA ALA A 181 -5.80 13.93 11.72
C ALA A 181 -4.60 13.13 11.16
N ARG A 182 -4.60 11.80 11.26
CA ARG A 182 -3.63 10.90 10.62
C ARG A 182 -3.51 11.14 9.10
N HIS A 183 -4.57 11.58 8.46
CA HIS A 183 -4.61 11.89 7.04
C HIS A 183 -3.97 13.24 6.68
N THR A 184 -3.41 13.96 7.66
CA THR A 184 -2.56 15.15 7.41
C THR A 184 -1.15 14.78 6.95
N ALA A 185 -0.77 13.50 7.03
CA ALA A 185 0.40 12.93 6.36
C ALA A 185 -0.03 11.98 5.24
N LYS A 186 0.85 11.75 4.26
CA LYS A 186 0.58 10.75 3.21
C LYS A 186 0.51 9.36 3.82
N PRO A 187 -0.44 8.50 3.36
CA PRO A 187 -0.46 7.11 3.77
C PRO A 187 0.84 6.41 3.35
N GLY A 188 1.32 5.49 4.20
CA GLY A 188 2.56 4.76 4.02
C GLY A 188 2.39 3.29 3.65
N LEU A 189 3.39 2.74 2.96
CA LEU A 189 3.56 1.30 2.77
C LEU A 189 3.87 0.65 4.13
N SER A 190 4.80 1.24 4.88
CA SER A 190 5.08 0.93 6.28
C SER A 190 4.83 2.14 7.18
N GLY A 191 4.75 1.94 8.50
CA GLY A 191 4.50 3.00 9.44
C GLY A 191 4.62 2.58 10.90
N LEU A 192 4.54 3.56 11.79
CA LEU A 192 4.81 3.37 13.22
C LEU A 192 3.86 2.35 13.87
N ALA A 193 2.59 2.29 13.46
CA ALA A 193 1.64 1.31 13.95
C ALA A 193 2.00 -0.13 13.52
N GLN A 194 2.58 -0.32 12.32
CA GLN A 194 2.96 -1.65 11.84
C GLN A 194 4.11 -2.23 12.65
N VAL A 195 5.13 -1.44 13.00
CA VAL A 195 6.28 -1.90 13.78
C VAL A 195 5.95 -2.08 15.27
N ASN A 196 4.90 -1.43 15.77
CA ASN A 196 4.48 -1.52 17.18
C ASN A 196 3.33 -2.51 17.42
N GLY A 197 3.17 -3.55 16.59
CA GLY A 197 2.24 -4.64 16.85
C GLY A 197 1.31 -5.03 15.70
N ARG A 198 1.21 -4.20 14.65
CA ARG A 198 0.49 -4.49 13.39
C ARG A 198 -0.95 -5.00 13.63
N ASN A 199 -1.16 -6.33 13.52
CA ASN A 199 -2.49 -6.94 13.70
C ASN A 199 -2.76 -7.36 15.14
N GLY A 200 -1.75 -7.33 16.02
CA GLY A 200 -1.86 -7.73 17.43
C GLY A 200 -2.29 -6.62 18.39
N ILE A 201 -2.47 -5.39 17.90
CA ILE A 201 -2.90 -4.24 18.69
C ILE A 201 -4.32 -3.80 18.29
N SER A 202 -5.03 -3.15 19.20
CA SER A 202 -6.39 -2.67 18.99
C SER A 202 -6.47 -1.62 17.88
N TRP A 203 -7.68 -1.33 17.45
CA TRP A 203 -7.95 -0.27 16.48
C TRP A 203 -7.49 1.11 16.99
N GLU A 204 -7.85 1.39 18.25
CA GLU A 204 -7.52 2.64 18.93
C GLU A 204 -5.99 2.81 19.04
N GLU A 205 -5.29 1.77 19.47
CA GLU A 205 -3.82 1.80 19.56
C GLU A 205 -3.15 2.06 18.21
N LYS A 206 -3.67 1.49 17.10
CA LYS A 206 -3.17 1.79 15.74
C LYS A 206 -3.31 3.27 15.41
N LEU A 207 -4.48 3.85 15.68
CA LEU A 207 -4.74 5.26 15.42
C LEU A 207 -3.88 6.17 16.31
N ASP A 208 -3.61 5.77 17.56
CA ASP A 208 -2.72 6.51 18.46
C ASP A 208 -1.26 6.47 17.99
N TRP A 209 -0.77 5.34 17.49
CA TRP A 209 0.56 5.27 16.87
C TRP A 209 0.65 6.14 15.61
N ASP A 210 -0.38 6.16 14.78
CA ASP A 210 -0.44 7.03 13.62
C ASP A 210 -0.44 8.51 14.02
N ARG A 211 -1.17 8.89 15.09
CA ARG A 211 -1.14 10.26 15.65
C ARG A 211 0.25 10.64 16.17
N LYS A 212 0.92 9.74 16.89
CA LYS A 212 2.30 9.95 17.35
C LYS A 212 3.25 10.18 16.18
N TYR A 213 3.10 9.40 15.10
CA TYR A 213 3.91 9.55 13.89
C TYR A 213 3.75 10.95 13.27
N ILE A 214 2.51 11.40 13.04
CA ILE A 214 2.26 12.69 12.37
C ILE A 214 2.72 13.90 13.19
N GLN A 215 2.81 13.75 14.50
CA GLN A 215 3.33 14.81 15.40
C GLN A 215 4.84 15.00 15.26
N ASN A 216 5.58 13.98 14.85
CA ASN A 216 7.05 14.01 14.81
C ASN A 216 7.62 13.31 13.56
N VAL A 217 7.17 13.72 12.38
CA VAL A 217 7.70 13.21 11.11
C VAL A 217 9.13 13.70 10.93
N SER A 218 10.09 12.78 10.95
CA SER A 218 11.51 13.09 10.83
C SER A 218 12.26 12.01 10.06
N PHE A 219 13.40 12.36 9.45
CA PHE A 219 14.26 11.42 8.75
C PHE A 219 14.71 10.26 9.65
N ALA A 220 15.20 10.58 10.85
CA ALA A 220 15.64 9.57 11.82
C ALA A 220 14.49 8.64 12.24
N GLY A 221 13.27 9.19 12.41
CA GLY A 221 12.07 8.41 12.70
C GLY A 221 11.70 7.46 11.58
N ASP A 222 11.73 7.92 10.32
CA ASP A 222 11.43 7.09 9.16
C ASP A 222 12.47 5.97 8.99
N VAL A 223 13.76 6.28 9.15
CA VAL A 223 14.84 5.29 9.12
C VAL A 223 14.67 4.24 10.22
N LYS A 224 14.36 4.68 11.45
CA LYS A 224 14.09 3.76 12.55
C LYS A 224 12.96 2.81 12.25
N ILE A 225 11.84 3.27 11.70
CA ILE A 225 10.69 2.44 11.32
C ILE A 225 11.11 1.35 10.32
N ILE A 226 11.97 1.66 9.33
CA ILE A 226 12.46 0.68 8.35
C ILE A 226 13.23 -0.44 9.06
N PHE A 227 14.13 -0.11 9.97
CA PHE A 227 14.91 -1.12 10.71
C PHE A 227 14.05 -1.91 11.72
N ASP A 228 13.10 -1.26 12.40
CA ASP A 228 12.19 -1.92 13.32
C ASP A 228 11.26 -2.89 12.56
N GLU A 229 10.82 -2.56 11.34
CA GLU A 229 10.04 -3.46 10.50
C GLU A 229 10.83 -4.72 10.12
N GLU A 230 12.11 -4.58 9.76
CA GLU A 230 12.98 -5.73 9.48
C GLU A 230 13.09 -6.68 10.69
N SER A 231 13.20 -6.14 11.90
CA SER A 231 13.25 -6.94 13.13
C SER A 231 11.94 -7.67 13.41
N VAL A 232 10.79 -7.05 13.14
CA VAL A 232 9.46 -7.66 13.24
C VAL A 232 9.30 -8.81 12.24
N TYR A 233 9.80 -8.65 11.00
CA TYR A 233 9.78 -9.73 10.01
C TYR A 233 10.68 -10.92 10.42
N LYS A 234 11.87 -10.66 10.92
CA LYS A 234 12.79 -11.71 11.43
C LYS A 234 12.19 -12.47 12.61
N ALA A 235 11.55 -11.79 13.55
CA ALA A 235 10.86 -12.41 14.69
C ALA A 235 9.68 -13.30 14.26
N ARG A 236 9.00 -12.99 13.15
CA ARG A 236 7.92 -13.81 12.58
C ARG A 236 8.42 -15.09 11.93
N GLY A 237 9.56 -15.06 11.22
CA GLY A 237 10.18 -16.26 10.64
C GLY A 237 10.46 -17.34 11.70
N TYR A 238 10.71 -16.94 12.94
CA TYR A 238 10.90 -17.84 14.06
C TYR A 238 9.57 -18.35 14.67
N ASN A 239 8.47 -17.60 14.49
CA ASN A 239 7.16 -17.92 15.09
C ASN A 239 6.13 -18.50 14.10
N SER A 240 6.49 -18.73 12.82
CA SER A 240 5.57 -19.28 11.83
C SER A 240 5.08 -20.73 12.11
N GLY A 241 5.63 -21.37 13.16
CA GLY A 241 5.19 -22.68 13.63
C GLY A 241 4.10 -22.68 14.72
N ARG A 242 3.58 -21.52 15.17
CA ARG A 242 2.70 -21.44 16.34
C ARG A 242 1.30 -20.85 16.10
N TYR A 243 0.95 -20.50 14.86
CA TYR A 243 -0.39 -20.01 14.51
C TYR A 243 -1.00 -20.84 13.37
N GLY A 244 -1.13 -22.10 13.61
CA GLY A 244 -1.98 -22.98 12.85
C GLY A 244 -2.95 -23.60 13.83
N ASP A 245 -3.98 -22.85 14.25
CA ASP A 245 -5.23 -23.35 14.85
C ASP A 245 -5.93 -22.16 15.53
N CYS A 246 -6.77 -21.47 14.77
CA CYS A 246 -8.03 -20.84 15.17
C CYS A 246 -8.75 -20.39 13.91
#